data_810ee4382f61f33759671a3571373f6a
#
_entry.id   810ee4382f61f33759671a3571373f6a
#
_cell.length_a   1.000
_cell.length_b   1.000
_cell.length_c   1.000
_cell.angle_alpha   90.00
_cell.angle_beta   90.00
_cell.angle_gamma   90.00
#
_symmetry.space_group_name_H-M   'P 1'
#
loop_
_entity.id
_entity.type
_entity.pdbx_description
1 polymer ?
#
loop_
_entity_poly.entity_id
_entity_poly.type
_entity_poly.pdbx_seq_one_letter_code
_entity_poly.pdbx_strand_id
1 'polypeptide(L)'
;MSYLSRVRLKPEIRQSSQLALLLTENSYGMHRLLWDLFPGRDGQQRDFLFREERENEQGGSKHQPIFYLLSPEPPLQDSPLFQVDTKPFCPQLEEGDQLAFRLRANPVISRKTEGKKRSVPHDVVMDAQQQCLHTLCLSADIPPPKGKGDKQQALKALPKE
;
A
#
# COMPACT_ATOMS: atom_id res chain seq x y z
N MET A 1 -2.03 -7.75 22.08
CA MET A 1 -2.78 -6.49 22.14
C MET A 1 -2.19 -5.58 21.10
N SER A 2 -2.99 -4.86 20.30
CA SER A 2 -2.46 -3.97 19.27
C SER A 2 -2.84 -2.53 19.57
N TYR A 3 -2.14 -1.59 18.96
CA TYR A 3 -2.40 -0.15 19.10
C TYR A 3 -2.66 0.45 17.72
N LEU A 4 -3.71 1.26 17.63
CA LEU A 4 -4.00 2.08 16.46
C LEU A 4 -3.61 3.52 16.76
N SER A 5 -2.70 4.05 15.98
CA SER A 5 -2.17 5.40 16.17
C SER A 5 -2.42 6.27 14.95
N ARG A 6 -2.83 7.51 15.20
CA ARG A 6 -2.90 8.57 14.19
C ARG A 6 -1.69 9.47 14.35
N VAL A 7 -0.92 9.61 13.29
CA VAL A 7 0.35 10.34 13.27
C VAL A 7 0.25 11.49 12.27
N ARG A 8 0.57 12.69 12.72
CA ARG A 8 0.57 13.92 11.92
C ARG A 8 1.87 14.66 12.14
N LEU A 9 2.33 15.39 11.13
CA LEU A 9 3.46 16.29 11.31
C LEU A 9 3.09 17.46 12.23
N LYS A 10 3.99 17.82 13.15
CA LYS A 10 3.82 19.00 13.99
C LYS A 10 3.77 20.28 13.15
N PRO A 11 2.95 21.28 13.52
CA PRO A 11 2.82 22.52 12.74
C PRO A 11 4.14 23.24 12.50
N GLU A 12 5.04 23.23 13.47
CA GLU A 12 6.34 23.91 13.44
C GLU A 12 7.26 23.30 12.37
N ILE A 13 7.17 21.98 12.19
CA ILE A 13 7.98 21.22 11.22
C ILE A 13 7.47 21.40 9.79
N ARG A 14 6.18 21.71 9.63
CA ARG A 14 5.53 21.86 8.33
C ARG A 14 6.13 22.95 7.43
N GLN A 15 6.76 23.94 8.02
CA GLN A 15 7.39 25.07 7.32
C GLN A 15 8.86 24.82 6.98
N SER A 16 9.43 23.71 7.45
CA SER A 16 10.82 23.36 7.16
C SER A 16 11.00 22.92 5.71
N SER A 17 11.85 23.65 4.97
CA SER A 17 12.24 23.29 3.61
C SER A 17 12.90 21.92 3.52
N GLN A 18 13.62 21.51 4.56
CA GLN A 18 14.25 20.18 4.64
C GLN A 18 13.22 19.05 4.67
N LEU A 19 12.11 19.24 5.38
CA LEU A 19 11.05 18.25 5.40
C LEU A 19 10.30 18.17 4.07
N ALA A 20 10.07 19.32 3.42
CA ALA A 20 9.47 19.33 2.08
C ALA A 20 10.31 18.52 1.09
N LEU A 21 11.63 18.60 1.17
CA LEU A 21 12.56 17.79 0.37
C LEU A 21 12.42 16.30 0.68
N LEU A 22 12.41 15.90 1.95
CA LEU A 22 12.24 14.50 2.38
C LEU A 22 10.91 13.91 1.94
N LEU A 23 9.85 14.72 1.90
CA LEU A 23 8.50 14.30 1.47
C LEU A 23 8.37 14.20 -0.05
N THR A 24 9.13 14.98 -0.80
CA THR A 24 9.06 15.00 -2.27
C THR A 24 9.94 13.95 -2.91
N GLU A 25 11.06 13.59 -2.29
CA GLU A 25 12.05 12.72 -2.93
C GLU A 25 11.72 11.24 -2.91
N ASN A 26 10.95 10.72 -1.93
CA ASN A 26 10.61 9.28 -1.95
C ASN A 26 9.58 8.89 -0.87
N SER A 27 8.63 8.02 -1.22
CA SER A 27 7.82 7.27 -0.24
C SER A 27 8.68 6.49 0.78
N TYR A 28 9.92 6.19 0.43
CA TYR A 28 10.92 5.55 1.31
C TYR A 28 11.43 6.48 2.43
N GLY A 29 11.56 7.78 2.17
CA GLY A 29 11.97 8.76 3.18
C GLY A 29 10.94 8.86 4.32
N MET A 30 9.66 8.89 3.99
CA MET A 30 8.59 8.90 4.99
C MET A 30 8.55 7.60 5.80
N HIS A 31 8.76 6.47 5.14
CA HIS A 31 8.84 5.18 5.81
C HIS A 31 9.95 5.15 6.89
N ARG A 32 11.11 5.72 6.60
CA ARG A 32 12.20 5.83 7.58
C ARG A 32 11.83 6.70 8.77
N LEU A 33 11.18 7.85 8.54
CA LEU A 33 10.74 8.74 9.62
C LEU A 33 9.71 8.08 10.55
N LEU A 34 8.87 7.19 10.02
CA LEU A 34 7.93 6.44 10.87
C LEU A 34 8.62 5.38 11.73
N TRP A 35 9.80 4.89 11.32
CA TRP A 35 10.61 4.00 12.15
C TRP A 35 11.13 4.69 13.42
N ASP A 36 11.41 5.99 13.36
CA ASP A 36 11.87 6.76 14.51
C ASP A 36 10.84 6.82 15.66
N LEU A 37 9.59 6.45 15.37
CA LEU A 37 8.56 6.28 16.39
C LEU A 37 8.70 4.99 17.19
N PHE A 38 9.60 4.10 16.81
CA PHE A 38 9.85 2.81 17.46
C PHE A 38 11.35 2.64 17.75
N PRO A 39 11.90 3.39 18.72
CA PRO A 39 13.32 3.37 19.03
C PRO A 39 13.76 1.99 19.56
N GLY A 40 15.05 1.65 19.36
CA GLY A 40 15.64 0.40 19.82
C GLY A 40 15.37 -0.83 18.93
N ARG A 41 14.81 -0.63 17.73
CA ARG A 41 14.50 -1.71 16.78
C ARG A 41 15.39 -1.71 15.54
N ASP A 42 16.57 -1.13 15.63
CA ASP A 42 17.51 -1.08 14.53
C ASP A 42 17.88 -2.49 14.06
N GLY A 43 17.71 -2.74 12.76
CA GLY A 43 17.99 -4.05 12.14
C GLY A 43 16.91 -5.13 12.34
N GLN A 44 15.83 -4.85 13.03
CA GLN A 44 14.70 -5.78 13.17
C GLN A 44 13.77 -5.73 11.95
N GLN A 45 13.05 -6.82 11.74
CA GLN A 45 11.97 -6.85 10.75
C GLN A 45 10.83 -5.95 11.22
N ARG A 46 10.26 -5.16 10.28
CA ARG A 46 9.13 -4.30 10.57
C ARG A 46 7.92 -5.11 11.06
N ASP A 47 7.43 -4.77 12.23
CA ASP A 47 6.28 -5.38 12.88
C ASP A 47 5.06 -4.44 12.98
N PHE A 48 5.12 -3.26 12.36
CA PHE A 48 4.00 -2.34 12.26
C PHE A 48 3.52 -2.19 10.81
N LEU A 49 2.23 -1.95 10.66
CA LEU A 49 1.61 -1.58 9.40
C LEU A 49 1.32 -0.08 9.40
N PHE A 50 1.36 0.56 8.25
CA PHE A 50 0.93 1.94 8.12
C PHE A 50 0.17 2.19 6.83
N ARG A 51 -0.72 3.20 6.89
CA ARG A 51 -1.46 3.73 5.75
C ARG A 51 -1.33 5.24 5.74
N GLU A 52 -0.99 5.81 4.60
CA GLU A 52 -1.06 7.24 4.35
C GLU A 52 -2.46 7.61 3.86
N GLU A 53 -3.05 8.63 4.48
CA GLU A 53 -4.24 9.33 3.98
C GLU A 53 -3.89 10.77 3.71
N ARG A 54 -4.47 11.32 2.66
CA ARG A 54 -4.43 12.75 2.37
C ARG A 54 -5.80 13.32 2.68
N GLU A 55 -5.85 14.37 3.48
CA GLU A 55 -7.09 15.10 3.72
C GLU A 55 -7.66 15.61 2.40
N ASN A 56 -8.97 15.48 2.21
CA ASN A 56 -9.66 15.74 0.96
C ASN A 56 -9.36 17.12 0.38
N GLU A 57 -9.24 17.17 -0.94
CA GLU A 57 -8.85 18.30 -1.79
C GLU A 57 -9.80 19.53 -1.77
N GLN A 58 -10.83 19.55 -0.94
CA GLN A 58 -11.88 20.58 -0.99
C GLN A 58 -11.61 21.85 -0.19
N GLY A 59 -10.52 21.94 0.52
CA GLY A 59 -10.21 23.14 1.30
C GLY A 59 -8.78 23.61 1.11
N GLY A 60 -8.46 24.31 0.04
CA GLY A 60 -7.33 25.24 -0.20
C GLY A 60 -6.05 25.22 0.65
N SER A 61 -5.94 24.34 1.61
CA SER A 61 -4.78 24.15 2.49
C SER A 61 -3.91 23.01 1.96
N LYS A 62 -2.60 23.25 1.92
CA LYS A 62 -1.60 22.26 1.47
C LYS A 62 -1.86 20.93 2.14
N HIS A 63 -2.24 19.93 1.33
CA HIS A 63 -2.59 18.57 1.74
C HIS A 63 -1.49 17.96 2.60
N GLN A 64 -1.81 17.70 3.86
CA GLN A 64 -0.87 17.09 4.76
C GLN A 64 -1.16 15.61 4.88
N PRO A 65 -0.14 14.76 4.78
CA PRO A 65 -0.31 13.35 5.00
C PRO A 65 -0.67 13.08 6.46
N ILE A 66 -1.69 12.27 6.66
CA ILE A 66 -2.02 11.65 7.94
C ILE A 66 -1.63 10.19 7.83
N PHE A 67 -0.91 9.68 8.82
CA PHE A 67 -0.55 8.28 8.87
C PHE A 67 -1.35 7.58 9.95
N TYR A 68 -1.93 6.43 9.61
CA TYR A 68 -2.49 5.49 10.55
C TYR A 68 -1.54 4.32 10.70
N LEU A 69 -1.14 4.04 11.94
CA LEU A 69 -0.23 2.96 12.29
C LEU A 69 -0.99 1.91 13.08
N LEU A 70 -0.74 0.64 12.77
CA LEU A 70 -1.15 -0.49 13.57
C LEU A 70 0.11 -1.23 14.02
N SER A 71 0.32 -1.31 15.34
CA SER A 71 1.55 -1.86 15.92
C SER A 71 1.26 -2.69 17.17
N PRO A 72 2.11 -3.68 17.52
CA PRO A 72 1.98 -4.47 18.75
C PRO A 72 2.29 -3.65 20.00
N GLU A 73 3.13 -2.60 19.86
CA GLU A 73 3.49 -1.68 20.94
C GLU A 73 3.13 -0.24 20.57
N PRO A 74 2.85 0.61 21.57
CA PRO A 74 2.56 2.02 21.30
C PRO A 74 3.81 2.72 20.73
N PRO A 75 3.64 3.56 19.69
CA PRO A 75 4.72 4.39 19.20
C PRO A 75 5.10 5.49 20.20
N LEU A 76 6.30 6.04 20.04
CA LEU A 76 6.79 7.14 20.84
C LEU A 76 5.83 8.34 20.78
N GLN A 77 5.31 8.75 21.94
CA GLN A 77 4.36 9.85 22.04
C GLN A 77 5.04 11.22 21.94
N ASP A 78 6.26 11.32 22.45
CA ASP A 78 7.04 12.55 22.45
C ASP A 78 8.05 12.59 21.31
N SER A 79 7.54 12.52 20.09
CA SER A 79 8.36 12.64 18.88
C SER A 79 8.67 14.13 18.59
N PRO A 80 9.91 14.49 18.21
CA PRO A 80 10.24 15.84 17.78
C PRO A 80 9.50 16.25 16.49
N LEU A 81 9.19 15.29 15.62
CA LEU A 81 8.61 15.55 14.30
C LEU A 81 7.10 15.37 14.25
N PHE A 82 6.57 14.44 15.05
CA PHE A 82 5.19 14.00 14.92
C PHE A 82 4.36 14.30 16.16
N GLN A 83 3.12 14.63 15.92
CA GLN A 83 2.04 14.53 16.89
C GLN A 83 1.42 13.15 16.76
N VAL A 84 1.37 12.41 17.84
CA VAL A 84 0.93 11.00 17.87
C VAL A 84 -0.27 10.86 18.81
N ASP A 85 -1.38 10.39 18.28
CA ASP A 85 -2.59 10.07 19.03
C ASP A 85 -2.78 8.56 19.00
N THR A 86 -2.61 7.86 20.11
CA THR A 86 -2.65 6.38 20.19
C THR A 86 -3.80 5.90 21.05
N LYS A 87 -4.44 4.81 20.60
CA LYS A 87 -5.44 4.08 21.39
C LYS A 87 -5.21 2.57 21.27
N PRO A 88 -5.58 1.78 22.30
CA PRO A 88 -5.66 0.34 22.19
C PRO A 88 -6.60 -0.07 21.05
N PHE A 89 -6.24 -1.09 20.31
CA PHE A 89 -7.03 -1.62 19.22
C PHE A 89 -7.30 -3.11 19.46
N CYS A 90 -8.51 -3.39 19.89
CA CYS A 90 -8.99 -4.73 20.16
C CYS A 90 -10.40 -4.86 19.57
N PRO A 91 -10.52 -5.06 18.25
CA PRO A 91 -11.82 -5.24 17.63
C PRO A 91 -12.43 -6.54 18.12
N GLN A 92 -13.68 -6.46 18.60
CA GLN A 92 -14.47 -7.64 18.93
C GLN A 92 -15.19 -8.06 17.66
N LEU A 93 -14.74 -9.16 17.09
CA LEU A 93 -15.29 -9.74 15.87
C LEU A 93 -15.77 -11.15 16.18
N GLU A 94 -16.95 -11.48 15.67
CA GLU A 94 -17.55 -12.80 15.81
C GLU A 94 -17.63 -13.48 14.42
N GLU A 95 -17.75 -14.80 14.45
CA GLU A 95 -17.92 -15.56 13.20
C GLU A 95 -19.23 -15.16 12.51
N GLY A 96 -19.14 -14.76 11.24
CA GLY A 96 -20.27 -14.26 10.46
C GLY A 96 -20.37 -12.75 10.36
N ASP A 97 -19.53 -11.99 11.06
CA ASP A 97 -19.49 -10.53 10.94
C ASP A 97 -19.12 -10.11 9.52
N GLN A 98 -19.86 -9.17 8.99
CA GLN A 98 -19.59 -8.60 7.67
C GLN A 98 -18.76 -7.32 7.80
N LEU A 99 -17.57 -7.34 7.18
CA LEU A 99 -16.65 -6.21 7.20
C LEU A 99 -16.54 -5.58 5.82
N ALA A 100 -16.66 -4.24 5.76
CA ALA A 100 -16.30 -3.48 4.57
C ALA A 100 -14.86 -3.00 4.67
N PHE A 101 -14.09 -3.13 3.59
CA PHE A 101 -12.72 -2.64 3.55
C PHE A 101 -12.45 -1.86 2.27
N ARG A 102 -11.48 -0.92 2.36
CA ARG A 102 -10.91 -0.21 1.22
C ARG A 102 -9.42 -0.53 1.16
N LEU A 103 -9.01 -1.24 0.12
CA LEU A 103 -7.62 -1.60 -0.11
C LEU A 103 -7.00 -0.72 -1.19
N ARG A 104 -5.83 -0.14 -0.90
CA ARG A 104 -4.93 0.43 -1.90
C ARG A 104 -3.70 -0.46 -1.94
N ALA A 105 -3.59 -1.26 -2.97
CA ALA A 105 -2.49 -2.21 -3.13
C ALA A 105 -1.61 -1.81 -4.33
N ASN A 106 -0.32 -2.12 -4.22
CA ASN A 106 0.57 -2.16 -5.36
C ASN A 106 0.73 -3.63 -5.77
N PRO A 107 0.07 -4.06 -6.86
CA PRO A 107 0.05 -5.46 -7.27
C PRO A 107 1.34 -5.91 -7.97
N VAL A 108 2.45 -5.18 -7.80
CA VAL A 108 3.71 -5.45 -8.49
C VAL A 108 4.65 -6.26 -7.61
N ILE A 109 5.12 -7.38 -8.14
CA ILE A 109 6.20 -8.18 -7.56
C ILE A 109 7.42 -8.16 -8.48
N SER A 110 8.61 -8.23 -7.90
CA SER A 110 9.86 -8.32 -8.67
C SER A 110 10.25 -9.78 -8.83
N ARG A 111 10.28 -10.27 -10.06
CA ARG A 111 10.74 -11.63 -10.39
C ARG A 111 12.12 -11.59 -11.05
N LYS A 112 13.02 -12.44 -10.57
CA LYS A 112 14.32 -12.64 -11.19
C LYS A 112 14.14 -13.57 -12.39
N THR A 113 14.40 -13.07 -13.58
CA THR A 113 14.36 -13.88 -14.79
C THR A 113 15.77 -14.44 -15.05
N GLU A 114 15.85 -15.72 -15.38
CA GLU A 114 17.11 -16.40 -15.69
C GLU A 114 17.84 -15.65 -16.81
N GLY A 115 19.14 -15.41 -16.65
CA GLY A 115 19.97 -14.64 -17.60
C GLY A 115 19.89 -13.12 -17.49
N LYS A 116 19.02 -12.54 -16.65
CA LYS A 116 18.98 -11.07 -16.43
C LYS A 116 19.63 -10.67 -15.11
N LYS A 117 20.48 -9.63 -15.15
CA LYS A 117 21.14 -9.06 -13.94
C LYS A 117 20.16 -8.35 -13.00
N ARG A 118 19.03 -7.85 -13.52
CA ARG A 118 18.01 -7.11 -12.73
C ARG A 118 16.70 -7.88 -12.72
N SER A 119 16.00 -7.83 -11.59
CA SER A 119 14.62 -8.31 -11.49
C SER A 119 13.69 -7.45 -12.35
N VAL A 120 12.66 -8.09 -12.90
CA VAL A 120 11.64 -7.43 -13.72
C VAL A 120 10.37 -7.30 -12.89
N PRO A 121 9.74 -6.10 -12.84
CA PRO A 121 8.47 -5.93 -12.17
C PRO A 121 7.35 -6.64 -12.95
N HIS A 122 6.53 -7.41 -12.25
CA HIS A 122 5.36 -8.11 -12.77
C HIS A 122 4.12 -7.66 -12.00
N ASP A 123 3.08 -7.27 -12.71
CA ASP A 123 1.78 -6.98 -12.14
C ASP A 123 1.01 -8.30 -11.97
N VAL A 124 0.82 -8.71 -10.71
CA VAL A 124 0.18 -10.00 -10.39
C VAL A 124 -1.29 -10.05 -10.77
N VAL A 125 -1.99 -8.91 -10.80
CA VAL A 125 -3.39 -8.84 -11.23
C VAL A 125 -3.48 -9.05 -12.73
N MET A 126 -2.61 -8.38 -13.49
CA MET A 126 -2.54 -8.55 -14.94
C MET A 126 -2.12 -9.96 -15.34
N ASP A 127 -1.16 -10.56 -14.61
CA ASP A 127 -0.75 -11.95 -14.83
C ASP A 127 -1.91 -12.90 -14.57
N ALA A 128 -2.64 -12.73 -13.46
CA ALA A 128 -3.81 -13.55 -13.12
C ALA A 128 -4.94 -13.40 -14.15
N GLN A 129 -5.21 -12.17 -14.60
CA GLN A 129 -6.20 -11.93 -15.66
C GLN A 129 -5.82 -12.61 -16.99
N GLN A 130 -4.53 -12.61 -17.35
CA GLN A 130 -4.06 -13.30 -18.53
C GLN A 130 -4.23 -14.80 -18.43
N GLN A 131 -3.91 -15.39 -17.27
CA GLN A 131 -4.10 -16.81 -17.03
C GLN A 131 -5.59 -17.22 -17.10
N CYS A 132 -6.45 -16.42 -16.45
CA CYS A 132 -7.90 -16.65 -16.49
C CYS A 132 -8.44 -16.59 -17.92
N LEU A 133 -8.09 -15.54 -18.66
CA LEU A 133 -8.52 -15.40 -20.06
C LEU A 133 -8.01 -16.55 -20.94
N HIS A 134 -6.75 -16.98 -20.74
CA HIS A 134 -6.18 -18.11 -21.46
C HIS A 134 -6.98 -19.40 -21.19
N THR A 135 -7.30 -19.68 -19.93
CA THR A 135 -8.10 -20.84 -19.53
C THR A 135 -9.50 -20.81 -20.14
N LEU A 136 -10.17 -19.65 -20.08
CA LEU A 136 -11.49 -19.47 -20.67
C LEU A 136 -11.49 -19.64 -22.19
N CYS A 137 -10.47 -19.15 -22.89
CA CYS A 137 -10.33 -19.35 -24.32
C CYS A 137 -10.15 -20.85 -24.67
N LEU A 138 -9.33 -21.55 -23.90
CA LEU A 138 -9.13 -23.00 -24.12
C LEU A 138 -10.42 -23.81 -23.88
N SER A 139 -11.19 -23.47 -22.85
CA SER A 139 -12.46 -24.14 -22.56
C SER A 139 -13.53 -23.86 -23.60
N ALA A 140 -13.45 -22.73 -24.31
CA ALA A 140 -14.35 -22.34 -25.39
C ALA A 140 -13.84 -22.69 -26.81
N ASP A 141 -12.73 -23.41 -26.90
CA ASP A 141 -12.04 -23.75 -28.16
C ASP A 141 -11.64 -22.53 -29.00
N ILE A 142 -11.30 -21.42 -28.33
CA ILE A 142 -10.86 -20.18 -28.92
C ILE A 142 -9.33 -20.07 -28.75
N PRO A 143 -8.58 -19.67 -29.80
CA PRO A 143 -7.14 -19.48 -29.65
C PRO A 143 -6.82 -18.38 -28.62
N PRO A 144 -5.91 -18.66 -27.66
CA PRO A 144 -5.56 -17.67 -26.62
C PRO A 144 -4.83 -16.47 -27.20
N PRO A 145 -5.03 -15.26 -26.67
CA PRO A 145 -4.45 -14.04 -27.19
C PRO A 145 -2.93 -14.02 -27.03
N LYS A 146 -2.20 -13.70 -28.09
CA LYS A 146 -0.72 -13.60 -28.10
C LYS A 146 -0.21 -12.17 -27.84
N GLY A 147 -1.06 -11.15 -27.94
CA GLY A 147 -0.69 -9.75 -27.80
C GLY A 147 -1.78 -8.85 -27.18
N LYS A 148 -1.43 -7.59 -26.93
CA LYS A 148 -2.37 -6.62 -26.32
C LYS A 148 -3.63 -6.39 -27.19
N GLY A 149 -3.51 -6.39 -28.51
CA GLY A 149 -4.63 -6.18 -29.46
C GLY A 149 -5.60 -7.37 -29.46
N ASP A 150 -5.09 -8.58 -29.30
CA ASP A 150 -5.86 -9.83 -29.42
C ASP A 150 -6.78 -10.06 -28.20
N LYS A 151 -6.47 -9.41 -27.04
CA LYS A 151 -7.24 -9.58 -25.80
C LYS A 151 -8.68 -9.12 -25.95
N GLN A 152 -8.92 -7.99 -26.61
CA GLN A 152 -10.27 -7.48 -26.82
C GLN A 152 -11.08 -8.34 -27.79
N GLN A 153 -10.41 -8.94 -28.78
CA GLN A 153 -11.08 -9.85 -29.71
C GLN A 153 -11.44 -11.16 -29.02
N ALA A 154 -10.52 -11.71 -28.21
CA ALA A 154 -10.77 -12.92 -27.44
C ALA A 154 -11.93 -12.73 -26.44
N LEU A 155 -11.97 -11.60 -25.72
CA LEU A 155 -13.08 -11.28 -24.81
C LEU A 155 -14.44 -11.15 -25.51
N LYS A 156 -14.47 -10.64 -26.74
CA LYS A 156 -15.72 -10.53 -27.54
C LYS A 156 -16.20 -11.87 -28.09
N ALA A 157 -15.29 -12.82 -28.24
CA ALA A 157 -15.57 -14.15 -28.79
C ALA A 157 -16.05 -15.14 -27.71
N LEU A 158 -15.86 -14.83 -26.42
CA LEU A 158 -16.35 -15.66 -25.33
C LEU A 158 -17.88 -15.66 -25.28
N PRO A 159 -18.51 -16.81 -24.99
CA PRO A 159 -19.96 -16.89 -24.80
C PRO A 159 -20.38 -15.96 -23.66
N LYS A 160 -21.44 -15.19 -23.88
CA LYS A 160 -22.08 -14.39 -22.84
C LYS A 160 -23.09 -15.29 -22.14
N GLU A 161 -22.91 -15.50 -20.85
CA GLU A 161 -23.92 -16.10 -19.99
C GLU A 161 -25.13 -15.22 -19.85
#